data_9457ce21f2201338b941ea6de734be84
#
_entry.id   9457ce21f2201338b941ea6de734be84
#
_cell.length_a   1.000
_cell.length_b   1.000
_cell.length_c   1.000
_cell.angle_alpha   90.00
_cell.angle_beta   90.00
_cell.angle_gamma   90.00
#
_symmetry.space_group_name_H-M   'P 1'
#
loop_
_entity.id
_entity.type
_entity.pdbx_description
1 polymer ?
#
loop_
_entity_poly.entity_id
_entity_poly.type
_entity_poly.pdbx_seq_one_letter_code
_entity_poly.pdbx_strand_id
1 'polypeptide(L)'
;MAFYKVRFQKKSQLYYPQSITVGKQITTAQVADMLADRSTVTKADAYAVLSELGSVMSTFMAQVRSVHLDGIGSFRYSINSQKQGVEKEEEVSVAQIKGIRVRFVPEMTRNADKSVATRSMQPTAVDWFMWAKEDEKKDGSTTPSDEDEPDDGDNTGGGATGGNPL
;
A
#
# COMPACT_ATOMS: atom_id res chain seq x y z
N MET A 1 -17.62 -8.07 7.50
CA MET A 1 -16.83 -9.22 8.00
C MET A 1 -15.40 -9.05 7.54
N ALA A 2 -14.42 -9.11 8.44
CA ALA A 2 -12.99 -9.05 8.15
C ALA A 2 -12.26 -10.08 9.02
N PHE A 3 -11.07 -10.49 8.58
CA PHE A 3 -10.29 -11.50 9.25
C PHE A 3 -8.96 -10.96 9.72
N TYR A 4 -8.48 -11.46 10.85
CA TYR A 4 -7.15 -11.16 11.37
C TYR A 4 -6.44 -12.43 11.84
N LYS A 5 -5.11 -12.43 11.75
CA LYS A 5 -4.23 -13.43 12.38
C LYS A 5 -3.38 -12.79 13.46
N VAL A 6 -2.88 -13.61 14.37
CA VAL A 6 -1.95 -13.15 15.40
C VAL A 6 -0.53 -13.20 14.85
N ARG A 7 0.18 -12.06 14.90
CA ARG A 7 1.59 -11.92 14.51
C ARG A 7 2.45 -11.62 15.71
N PHE A 8 3.50 -12.41 15.88
CA PHE A 8 4.53 -12.14 16.89
C PHE A 8 5.59 -11.18 16.32
N GLN A 9 5.85 -10.10 17.02
CA GLN A 9 6.86 -9.12 16.63
C GLN A 9 8.13 -9.32 17.46
N LYS A 10 9.20 -9.80 16.85
CA LYS A 10 10.48 -10.12 17.49
C LYS A 10 11.10 -8.92 18.22
N LYS A 11 10.97 -7.71 17.67
CA LYS A 11 11.58 -6.50 18.24
C LYS A 11 10.94 -6.06 19.56
N SER A 12 9.63 -6.17 19.70
CA SER A 12 8.87 -5.79 20.90
C SER A 12 8.55 -6.97 21.81
N GLN A 13 8.79 -8.22 21.35
CA GLN A 13 8.42 -9.47 22.04
C GLN A 13 6.92 -9.56 22.38
N LEU A 14 6.08 -8.92 21.56
CA LEU A 14 4.62 -8.84 21.75
C LEU A 14 3.88 -9.40 20.55
N TYR A 15 2.62 -9.83 20.81
CA TYR A 15 1.70 -10.27 19.78
C TYR A 15 0.77 -9.16 19.35
N TYR A 16 0.55 -9.02 18.05
CA TYR A 16 -0.33 -8.01 17.44
C TYR A 16 -1.33 -8.64 16.49
N PRO A 17 -2.55 -8.12 16.41
CA PRO A 17 -3.48 -8.49 15.36
C PRO A 17 -3.01 -7.93 14.02
N GLN A 18 -2.95 -8.78 13.00
CA GLN A 18 -2.65 -8.41 11.63
C GLN A 18 -3.84 -8.77 10.75
N SER A 19 -4.40 -7.80 10.03
CA SER A 19 -5.46 -8.07 9.06
C SER A 19 -4.95 -8.95 7.93
N ILE A 20 -5.81 -9.86 7.47
CA ILE A 20 -5.52 -10.71 6.32
C ILE A 20 -6.60 -10.51 5.27
N THR A 21 -6.20 -10.68 4.02
CA THR A 21 -7.11 -10.73 2.87
C THR A 21 -7.31 -12.20 2.52
N VAL A 22 -8.57 -12.62 2.43
CA VAL A 22 -8.96 -13.99 2.11
C VAL A 22 -9.60 -14.01 0.73
N GLY A 23 -9.33 -15.06 -0.04
CA GLY A 23 -9.84 -15.22 -1.39
C GLY A 23 -8.94 -14.64 -2.49
N LYS A 24 -9.30 -14.90 -3.74
CA LYS A 24 -8.57 -14.41 -4.90
C LYS A 24 -8.75 -12.91 -5.07
N GLN A 25 -7.70 -12.25 -5.52
CA GLN A 25 -7.74 -10.82 -5.84
C GLN A 25 -8.80 -10.54 -6.92
N ILE A 26 -9.61 -9.52 -6.69
CA ILE A 26 -10.58 -9.04 -7.67
C ILE A 26 -9.83 -8.30 -8.78
N THR A 27 -10.14 -8.65 -10.02
CA THR A 27 -9.50 -8.08 -11.21
C THR A 27 -10.21 -6.82 -11.69
N THR A 28 -9.52 -5.99 -12.49
CA THR A 28 -10.10 -4.83 -13.15
C THR A 28 -11.33 -5.19 -13.98
N ALA A 29 -11.31 -6.35 -14.66
CA ALA A 29 -12.45 -6.83 -15.44
C ALA A 29 -13.69 -7.07 -14.57
N GLN A 30 -13.54 -7.66 -13.39
CA GLN A 30 -14.64 -7.89 -12.46
C GLN A 30 -15.19 -6.57 -11.88
N VAL A 31 -14.31 -5.58 -11.66
CA VAL A 31 -14.75 -4.24 -11.26
C VAL A 31 -15.50 -3.56 -12.38
N ALA A 32 -15.04 -3.67 -13.64
CA ALA A 32 -15.73 -3.12 -14.81
C ALA A 32 -17.09 -3.76 -15.03
N ASP A 33 -17.24 -5.09 -14.83
CA ASP A 33 -18.53 -5.78 -14.87
C ASP A 33 -19.52 -5.16 -13.87
N MET A 34 -19.10 -5.01 -12.63
CA MET A 34 -19.95 -4.47 -11.56
C MET A 34 -20.31 -2.99 -11.81
N LEU A 35 -19.41 -2.21 -12.43
CA LEU A 35 -19.70 -0.83 -12.83
C LEU A 35 -20.72 -0.77 -13.96
N ALA A 36 -20.63 -1.64 -14.96
CA ALA A 36 -21.59 -1.74 -16.06
C ALA A 36 -23.00 -2.09 -15.54
N ASP A 37 -23.10 -3.01 -14.58
CA ASP A 37 -24.38 -3.40 -13.97
C ASP A 37 -25.04 -2.25 -13.17
N ARG A 38 -24.27 -1.29 -12.70
CA ARG A 38 -24.75 -0.18 -11.85
C ARG A 38 -24.86 1.16 -12.58
N SER A 39 -24.44 1.23 -13.82
CA SER A 39 -24.41 2.46 -14.62
C SER A 39 -24.85 2.18 -16.05
N THR A 40 -24.92 3.23 -16.86
CA THR A 40 -25.23 3.12 -18.29
C THR A 40 -24.00 2.87 -19.16
N VAL A 41 -22.84 2.74 -18.55
CA VAL A 41 -21.56 2.54 -19.24
C VAL A 41 -21.39 1.07 -19.61
N THR A 42 -20.86 0.79 -20.82
CA THR A 42 -20.57 -0.59 -21.19
C THR A 42 -19.36 -1.14 -20.42
N LYS A 43 -19.28 -2.46 -20.28
CA LYS A 43 -18.13 -3.13 -19.66
C LYS A 43 -16.81 -2.74 -20.33
N ALA A 44 -16.80 -2.62 -21.68
CA ALA A 44 -15.61 -2.27 -22.42
C ALA A 44 -15.15 -0.85 -22.11
N ASP A 45 -16.06 0.11 -22.03
CA ASP A 45 -15.76 1.50 -21.70
C ASP A 45 -15.28 1.62 -20.25
N ALA A 46 -15.96 0.95 -19.31
CA ALA A 46 -15.55 0.92 -17.91
C ALA A 46 -14.14 0.35 -17.76
N TYR A 47 -13.83 -0.74 -18.45
CA TYR A 47 -12.51 -1.35 -18.42
C TYR A 47 -11.44 -0.41 -19.00
N ALA A 48 -11.71 0.24 -20.14
CA ALA A 48 -10.79 1.17 -20.77
C ALA A 48 -10.47 2.35 -19.84
N VAL A 49 -11.49 2.97 -19.24
CA VAL A 49 -11.35 4.09 -18.29
C VAL A 49 -10.51 3.66 -17.07
N LEU A 50 -10.81 2.50 -16.47
CA LEU A 50 -10.07 2.01 -15.30
C LEU A 50 -8.61 1.71 -15.63
N SER A 51 -8.33 1.19 -16.83
CA SER A 51 -6.97 0.87 -17.27
C SER A 51 -6.12 2.14 -17.45
N GLU A 52 -6.72 3.22 -17.95
CA GLU A 52 -6.00 4.48 -18.21
C GLU A 52 -5.94 5.39 -16.98
N LEU A 53 -6.82 5.20 -16.00
CA LEU A 53 -6.94 6.09 -14.83
C LEU A 53 -5.59 6.26 -14.11
N GLY A 54 -4.85 5.18 -13.92
CA GLY A 54 -3.55 5.21 -13.26
C GLY A 54 -2.52 6.09 -13.99
N SER A 55 -2.47 5.99 -15.32
CA SER A 55 -1.60 6.78 -16.17
C SER A 55 -1.94 8.27 -16.11
N VAL A 56 -3.22 8.60 -16.22
CA VAL A 56 -3.70 9.98 -16.13
C VAL A 56 -3.39 10.60 -14.76
N MET A 57 -3.67 9.87 -13.68
CA MET A 57 -3.35 10.33 -12.33
C MET A 57 -1.84 10.55 -12.14
N SER A 58 -1.01 9.65 -12.65
CA SER A 58 0.45 9.76 -12.60
C SER A 58 0.93 11.03 -13.30
N THR A 59 0.37 11.36 -14.46
CA THR A 59 0.71 12.56 -15.22
C THR A 59 0.47 13.84 -14.40
N PHE A 60 -0.68 13.95 -13.72
CA PHE A 60 -0.95 15.11 -12.87
C PHE A 60 -0.09 15.14 -11.61
N MET A 61 0.14 14.00 -10.99
CA MET A 61 1.01 13.93 -9.78
C MET A 61 2.47 14.25 -10.12
N ALA A 62 2.94 13.94 -11.33
CA ALA A 62 4.28 14.31 -11.79
C ALA A 62 4.46 15.83 -11.94
N GLN A 63 3.37 16.58 -12.12
CA GLN A 63 3.35 18.05 -12.11
C GLN A 63 3.28 18.64 -10.70
N VAL A 64 3.65 17.87 -9.65
CA VAL A 64 3.60 18.29 -8.24
C VAL A 64 2.17 18.63 -7.76
N ARG A 65 1.16 18.03 -8.37
CA ARG A 65 -0.26 18.25 -8.02
C ARG A 65 -0.82 17.04 -7.30
N SER A 66 -1.78 17.25 -6.41
CA SER A 66 -2.60 16.18 -5.88
C SER A 66 -3.79 15.94 -6.80
N VAL A 67 -4.21 14.68 -6.92
CA VAL A 67 -5.43 14.29 -7.64
C VAL A 67 -6.47 13.92 -6.61
N HIS A 68 -7.63 14.54 -6.68
CA HIS A 68 -8.79 14.22 -5.85
C HIS A 68 -9.86 13.55 -6.71
N LEU A 69 -10.37 12.42 -6.25
CA LEU A 69 -11.49 11.70 -6.85
C LEU A 69 -12.63 11.66 -5.84
N ASP A 70 -13.75 12.26 -6.20
CA ASP A 70 -14.94 12.34 -5.35
C ASP A 70 -15.41 10.93 -4.97
N GLY A 71 -15.77 10.74 -3.71
CA GLY A 71 -16.18 9.45 -3.18
C GLY A 71 -15.04 8.45 -2.93
N ILE A 72 -13.80 8.76 -3.35
CA ILE A 72 -12.62 7.91 -3.16
C ILE A 72 -11.65 8.59 -2.20
N GLY A 73 -11.10 9.74 -2.61
CA GLY A 73 -10.12 10.47 -1.81
C GLY A 73 -9.03 11.11 -2.65
N SER A 74 -7.93 11.47 -2.00
CA SER A 74 -6.83 12.21 -2.60
C SER A 74 -5.58 11.37 -2.71
N PHE A 75 -4.91 11.50 -3.85
CA PHE A 75 -3.65 10.87 -4.19
C PHE A 75 -2.58 11.92 -4.41
N ARG A 76 -1.39 11.68 -3.88
CA ARG A 76 -0.23 12.55 -4.09
C ARG A 76 1.06 11.77 -4.01
N TYR A 77 2.12 12.31 -4.61
CA TYR A 77 3.44 11.79 -4.38
C TYR A 77 3.98 12.18 -3.00
N SER A 78 4.76 11.30 -2.43
CA SER A 78 5.52 11.48 -1.21
C SER A 78 6.92 10.94 -1.42
N ILE A 79 7.90 11.61 -0.85
CA ILE A 79 9.30 11.19 -0.91
C ILE A 79 9.49 9.95 -0.03
N ASN A 80 10.25 9.00 -0.55
CA ASN A 80 10.85 7.92 0.21
C ASN A 80 12.32 8.30 0.47
N SER A 81 12.61 8.83 1.65
CA SER A 81 13.96 9.22 2.04
C SER A 81 14.72 8.07 2.71
N GLN A 82 16.02 8.20 2.81
CA GLN A 82 16.87 7.35 3.64
C GLN A 82 16.45 7.47 5.11
N LYS A 83 16.69 6.43 5.90
CA LYS A 83 16.31 6.40 7.33
C LYS A 83 17.10 7.41 8.17
N GLN A 84 18.29 7.80 7.71
CA GLN A 84 19.19 8.68 8.42
C GLN A 84 19.02 10.12 7.94
N GLY A 85 18.66 11.00 8.84
CA GLY A 85 18.65 12.44 8.62
C GLY A 85 20.06 13.03 8.74
N VAL A 86 20.21 14.31 8.42
CA VAL A 86 21.42 15.12 8.61
C VAL A 86 21.18 16.13 9.71
N GLU A 87 22.23 16.58 10.37
CA GLU A 87 22.10 17.52 11.50
C GLU A 87 21.85 18.96 11.06
N LYS A 88 22.34 19.33 9.88
CA LYS A 88 22.21 20.70 9.35
C LYS A 88 21.33 20.72 8.13
N GLU A 89 20.52 21.78 8.02
CA GLU A 89 19.62 22.00 6.88
C GLU A 89 20.37 22.07 5.53
N GLU A 90 21.58 22.66 5.54
CA GLU A 90 22.42 22.83 4.36
C GLU A 90 22.96 21.48 3.79
N GLU A 91 22.96 20.44 4.60
CA GLU A 91 23.42 19.09 4.22
C GLU A 91 22.31 18.27 3.54
N VAL A 92 21.06 18.77 3.55
CA VAL A 92 19.94 18.07 2.89
C VAL A 92 20.15 18.09 1.38
N SER A 93 20.21 16.91 0.78
CA SER A 93 20.44 16.77 -0.66
C SER A 93 19.52 15.76 -1.33
N VAL A 94 19.43 15.86 -2.64
CA VAL A 94 18.65 14.91 -3.47
C VAL A 94 19.15 13.47 -3.32
N ALA A 95 20.42 13.26 -2.98
CA ALA A 95 21.01 11.94 -2.74
C ALA A 95 20.31 11.16 -1.59
N GLN A 96 19.62 11.85 -0.68
CA GLN A 96 18.84 11.22 0.39
C GLN A 96 17.49 10.69 -0.07
N ILE A 97 17.06 11.02 -1.28
CA ILE A 97 15.79 10.58 -1.85
C ILE A 97 16.00 9.23 -2.54
N LYS A 98 15.45 8.17 -1.95
CA LYS A 98 15.50 6.81 -2.55
C LYS A 98 14.47 6.62 -3.66
N GLY A 99 13.40 7.39 -3.66
CA GLY A 99 12.35 7.27 -4.66
C GLY A 99 11.05 7.98 -4.26
N ILE A 100 10.01 7.67 -4.97
CA ILE A 100 8.69 8.26 -4.81
C ILE A 100 7.70 7.14 -4.46
N ARG A 101 6.76 7.44 -3.59
CA ARG A 101 5.61 6.57 -3.32
C ARG A 101 4.31 7.35 -3.46
N VAL A 102 3.27 6.69 -3.93
CA VAL A 102 1.92 7.25 -3.95
C VAL A 102 1.34 7.19 -2.54
N ARG A 103 0.89 8.33 -2.04
CA ARG A 103 0.15 8.40 -0.77
C ARG A 103 -1.32 8.63 -1.08
N PHE A 104 -2.14 7.73 -0.58
CA PHE A 104 -3.58 7.81 -0.64
C PHE A 104 -4.13 8.31 0.70
N VAL A 105 -5.10 9.22 0.64
CA VAL A 105 -5.87 9.70 1.80
C VAL A 105 -7.33 9.58 1.45
N PRO A 106 -8.09 8.68 2.12
CA PRO A 106 -9.52 8.53 1.88
C PRO A 106 -10.25 9.85 2.09
N GLU A 107 -11.28 10.10 1.30
CA GLU A 107 -12.18 11.22 1.54
C GLU A 107 -12.86 11.08 2.89
N MET A 108 -13.00 12.17 3.63
CA MET A 108 -13.56 12.20 4.97
C MET A 108 -14.66 13.24 5.07
N THR A 109 -15.78 12.83 5.62
CA THR A 109 -16.79 13.78 6.11
C THR A 109 -16.51 14.10 7.56
N ARG A 110 -16.54 15.38 7.93
CA ARG A 110 -16.30 15.84 9.29
C ARG A 110 -17.58 16.36 9.91
N ASN A 111 -17.78 16.08 11.17
CA ASN A 111 -18.82 16.69 12.01
C ASN A 111 -18.50 18.16 12.32
N ALA A 112 -19.47 18.87 12.89
CA ALA A 112 -19.29 20.26 13.33
C ALA A 112 -18.17 20.44 14.39
N ASP A 113 -17.92 19.43 15.20
CA ASP A 113 -16.84 19.36 16.20
C ASP A 113 -15.46 19.00 15.60
N LYS A 114 -15.34 18.93 14.27
CA LYS A 114 -14.13 18.51 13.51
C LYS A 114 -13.75 17.03 13.67
N SER A 115 -14.49 16.23 14.40
CA SER A 115 -14.31 14.78 14.42
C SER A 115 -14.65 14.17 13.06
N VAL A 116 -14.06 13.01 12.76
CA VAL A 116 -14.32 12.31 11.49
C VAL A 116 -15.64 11.53 11.63
N ALA A 117 -16.66 11.92 10.87
CA ALA A 117 -17.94 11.22 10.82
C ALA A 117 -17.84 9.93 10.00
N THR A 118 -17.37 10.05 8.76
CA THR A 118 -17.21 8.91 7.85
C THR A 118 -15.94 9.05 7.05
N ARG A 119 -15.39 7.91 6.61
CA ARG A 119 -14.30 7.86 5.65
C ARG A 119 -14.79 7.07 4.44
N SER A 120 -14.56 7.60 3.28
CA SER A 120 -14.85 6.91 2.03
C SER A 120 -14.11 5.57 1.96
N MET A 121 -14.73 4.57 1.34
CA MET A 121 -14.21 3.21 1.20
C MET A 121 -14.00 2.45 2.53
N GLN A 122 -14.45 3.00 3.66
CA GLN A 122 -14.41 2.31 4.95
C GLN A 122 -15.84 2.12 5.46
N PRO A 123 -16.24 0.89 5.81
CA PRO A 123 -17.52 0.66 6.44
C PRO A 123 -17.52 1.28 7.86
N THR A 124 -18.69 1.72 8.31
CA THR A 124 -18.85 2.34 9.64
C THR A 124 -18.52 1.37 10.78
N ALA A 125 -18.81 0.08 10.58
CA ALA A 125 -18.49 -0.98 11.52
C ALA A 125 -18.01 -2.23 10.75
N VAL A 126 -17.04 -2.92 11.31
CA VAL A 126 -16.49 -4.17 10.75
C VAL A 126 -16.41 -5.21 11.87
N ASP A 127 -17.07 -6.33 11.65
CA ASP A 127 -16.95 -7.49 12.53
C ASP A 127 -15.65 -8.23 12.21
N TRP A 128 -14.79 -8.37 13.21
CA TRP A 128 -13.49 -9.00 13.09
C TRP A 128 -13.50 -10.42 13.62
N PHE A 129 -13.06 -11.37 12.82
CA PHE A 129 -12.96 -12.78 13.16
C PHE A 129 -11.51 -13.24 13.10
N MET A 130 -11.12 -14.08 14.05
CA MET A 130 -9.80 -14.67 14.06
C MET A 130 -9.75 -15.78 13.00
N TRP A 131 -8.78 -15.68 12.09
CA TRP A 131 -8.52 -16.71 11.08
C TRP A 131 -7.68 -17.82 11.70
N ALA A 132 -8.24 -19.04 11.78
CA ALA A 132 -7.53 -20.19 12.27
C ALA A 132 -6.74 -20.86 11.13
N LYS A 133 -5.60 -21.49 11.44
CA LYS A 133 -4.79 -22.21 10.44
C LYS A 133 -5.53 -23.32 9.70
N GLU A 134 -6.61 -23.84 10.25
CA GLU A 134 -7.48 -24.85 9.62
C GLU A 134 -8.27 -24.29 8.44
N ASP A 135 -8.53 -22.98 8.43
CA ASP A 135 -9.27 -22.30 7.37
C ASP A 135 -8.45 -22.09 6.11
N GLU A 136 -7.10 -22.03 6.22
CA GLU A 136 -6.18 -21.90 5.06
C GLU A 136 -6.30 -23.07 4.07
N LYS A 137 -6.68 -24.27 4.54
CA LYS A 137 -6.85 -25.46 3.70
C LYS A 137 -8.13 -25.47 2.88
N LYS A 138 -9.14 -24.68 3.27
CA LYS A 138 -10.45 -24.64 2.60
C LYS A 138 -10.54 -23.63 1.48
N ASP A 139 -9.76 -22.56 1.56
CA ASP A 139 -9.89 -21.42 0.64
C ASP A 139 -8.99 -21.54 -0.63
N GLY A 140 -8.07 -22.48 -0.70
CA GLY A 140 -7.18 -22.67 -1.85
C GLY A 140 -6.32 -21.44 -2.18
N SER A 141 -6.27 -20.47 -1.27
CA SER A 141 -5.49 -19.25 -1.38
C SER A 141 -4.11 -19.49 -0.77
N THR A 142 -3.11 -19.62 -1.61
CA THR A 142 -1.71 -19.54 -1.20
C THR A 142 -1.46 -18.09 -0.77
N THR A 143 -1.45 -17.83 0.53
CA THR A 143 -0.82 -16.63 1.07
C THR A 143 0.64 -16.62 0.63
N PRO A 144 1.16 -15.52 0.07
CA PRO A 144 2.61 -15.39 -0.13
C PRO A 144 3.29 -15.62 1.21
N SER A 145 4.19 -16.58 1.27
CA SER A 145 5.04 -16.83 2.43
C SER A 145 5.82 -15.56 2.76
N ASP A 146 5.84 -15.17 4.02
CA ASP A 146 6.57 -14.02 4.58
C ASP A 146 8.12 -14.17 4.49
N GLU A 147 8.66 -14.75 3.42
CA GLU A 147 10.09 -15.09 3.31
C GLU A 147 10.95 -14.09 2.52
N ASP A 148 10.40 -12.99 2.05
CA ASP A 148 11.19 -11.95 1.36
C ASP A 148 11.10 -10.58 2.06
N GLU A 149 11.55 -10.50 3.33
CA GLU A 149 12.12 -9.25 3.82
C GLU A 149 13.64 -9.29 3.48
N PRO A 150 14.17 -8.30 2.76
CA PRO A 150 15.61 -8.21 2.60
C PRO A 150 16.24 -8.01 3.98
N ASP A 151 17.00 -8.99 4.38
CA ASP A 151 17.97 -8.92 5.48
C ASP A 151 18.93 -7.77 5.16
N ASP A 152 18.81 -6.66 5.86
CA ASP A 152 19.82 -5.59 5.88
C ASP A 152 21.04 -6.13 6.63
N GLY A 153 21.73 -7.09 5.99
CA GLY A 153 23.01 -7.62 6.43
C GLY A 153 24.06 -6.50 6.45
N ASP A 154 24.36 -6.08 7.66
CA ASP A 154 25.57 -5.36 8.04
C ASP A 154 26.81 -6.12 7.53
N ASN A 155 27.38 -5.66 6.41
CA ASN A 155 28.68 -6.12 5.94
C ASN A 155 29.76 -5.15 6.42
N THR A 156 30.19 -5.36 7.66
CA THR A 156 31.47 -4.83 8.15
C THR A 156 32.59 -5.81 7.81
N GLY A 157 33.53 -5.34 7.03
CA GLY A 157 34.93 -5.63 7.33
C GLY A 157 35.72 -6.59 6.47
N GLY A 158 36.77 -6.06 5.96
CA GLY A 158 38.05 -6.75 5.89
C GLY A 158 38.45 -7.26 4.52
N GLY A 159 39.23 -6.54 3.77
CA GLY A 159 40.64 -6.47 4.01
C GLY A 159 41.37 -7.53 3.24
N ALA A 160 42.27 -7.08 2.38
CA ALA A 160 43.56 -7.64 2.03
C ALA A 160 43.76 -8.38 0.70
N THR A 161 44.41 -7.68 -0.18
CA THR A 161 45.70 -7.99 -0.78
C THR A 161 45.80 -9.13 -1.78
N GLY A 162 46.31 -8.79 -2.93
CA GLY A 162 47.36 -9.56 -3.51
C GLY A 162 47.20 -10.05 -4.92
N GLY A 163 47.99 -9.51 -5.82
CA GLY A 163 48.72 -10.29 -6.76
C GLY A 163 48.27 -10.24 -8.23
N ASN A 164 48.80 -9.29 -8.94
CA ASN A 164 49.16 -9.49 -10.34
C ASN A 164 50.34 -10.45 -10.43
N PRO A 165 50.53 -11.34 -11.45
CA PRO A 165 51.18 -10.87 -12.64
C PRO A 165 50.78 -11.59 -13.93
N LEU A 166 51.07 -10.91 -15.00
CA LEU A 166 51.33 -11.20 -16.38
C LEU A 166 50.17 -10.93 -17.31
#